data_5e9b8a8a225434027212e41cac5a9a6d
#
_entry.id   5e9b8a8a225434027212e41cac5a9a6d
#
_cell.length_a   1.000
_cell.length_b   1.000
_cell.length_c   1.000
_cell.angle_alpha   90.00
_cell.angle_beta   90.00
_cell.angle_gamma   90.00
#
_symmetry.space_group_name_H-M   'P 1'
#
loop_
_entity.id
_entity.type
_entity.pdbx_description
1 polymer ?
#
loop_
_entity_poly.entity_id
_entity_poly.type
_entity_poly.pdbx_seq_one_letter_code
_entity_poly.pdbx_strand_id
1 'polypeptide(L)'
;MQIPVTLPTWDEVVGRETNARDFNRYLMDRIQKEDKPHVFTIHAEVEGIAFAEMFDTLLTQAEKEDIHFCTLSELLPHDCNMLPVGKVIRGEIPGREGWLGYQKESTT
;
A
#
# COMPACT_ATOMS: atom_id res chain seq x y z
N MET A 1 -13.33 6.15 -11.23
CA MET A 1 -13.20 5.28 -10.06
C MET A 1 -11.74 5.16 -9.65
N GLN A 2 -11.44 5.15 -8.37
CA GLN A 2 -10.09 5.02 -7.86
C GLN A 2 -10.03 4.00 -6.74
N ILE A 3 -8.94 3.22 -6.72
CA ILE A 3 -8.64 2.29 -5.64
C ILE A 3 -7.43 2.87 -4.90
N PRO A 4 -7.62 3.37 -3.67
CA PRO A 4 -6.54 4.02 -2.95
C PRO A 4 -5.48 3.04 -2.48
N VAL A 5 -4.22 3.48 -2.46
CA VAL A 5 -3.12 2.76 -1.84
C VAL A 5 -3.31 2.83 -0.31
N THR A 6 -3.16 1.72 0.36
CA THR A 6 -3.36 1.63 1.82
C THR A 6 -2.08 1.35 2.60
N LEU A 7 -1.02 0.91 1.91
CA LEU A 7 0.25 0.61 2.55
C LEU A 7 1.33 1.58 2.05
N PRO A 8 2.29 1.95 2.89
CA PRO A 8 3.38 2.83 2.46
C PRO A 8 4.36 2.08 1.56
N THR A 9 5.06 2.82 0.70
CA THR A 9 6.14 2.27 -0.11
C THR A 9 7.44 2.20 0.69
N TRP A 10 8.42 1.45 0.19
CA TRP A 10 9.74 1.30 0.81
C TRP A 10 10.38 2.65 1.15
N ASP A 11 10.44 3.56 0.17
CA ASP A 11 11.10 4.84 0.34
C ASP A 11 10.37 5.80 1.29
N GLU A 12 9.09 5.56 1.53
CA GLU A 12 8.32 6.40 2.45
C GLU A 12 8.60 6.07 3.92
N VAL A 13 8.99 4.84 4.24
CA VAL A 13 9.10 4.41 5.64
C VAL A 13 10.48 3.91 6.05
N VAL A 14 11.29 3.40 5.13
CA VAL A 14 12.64 2.93 5.47
C VAL A 14 13.53 4.12 5.82
N GLY A 15 14.16 4.05 6.99
CA GLY A 15 14.94 5.15 7.55
C GLY A 15 14.12 6.11 8.42
N ARG A 16 12.82 5.86 8.59
CA ARG A 16 11.91 6.69 9.41
C ARG A 16 11.11 5.83 10.37
N GLU A 17 10.04 5.18 9.87
CA GLU A 17 9.16 4.33 10.68
C GLU A 17 9.79 2.96 10.95
N THR A 18 10.63 2.49 10.03
CA THR A 18 11.30 1.21 10.11
C THR A 18 12.67 1.29 9.43
N ASN A 19 13.40 0.19 9.42
CA ASN A 19 14.65 0.07 8.68
C ASN A 19 14.54 -1.02 7.62
N ALA A 20 15.57 -1.15 6.76
CA ALA A 20 15.56 -2.10 5.67
C ALA A 20 15.37 -3.55 6.16
N ARG A 21 16.00 -3.91 7.27
CA ARG A 21 15.92 -5.28 7.80
C ARG A 21 14.54 -5.64 8.31
N ASP A 22 13.82 -4.69 8.90
CA ASP A 22 12.52 -4.92 9.54
C ASP A 22 11.33 -4.54 8.65
N PHE A 23 11.58 -4.13 7.41
CA PHE A 23 10.53 -3.65 6.51
C PHE A 23 9.41 -4.67 6.32
N ASN A 24 9.76 -5.95 6.05
CA ASN A 24 8.77 -6.98 5.83
C ASN A 24 7.86 -7.18 7.05
N ARG A 25 8.44 -7.19 8.25
CA ARG A 25 7.66 -7.28 9.49
C ARG A 25 6.74 -6.07 9.64
N TYR A 26 7.25 -4.89 9.34
CA TYR A 26 6.47 -3.66 9.40
C TYR A 26 5.23 -3.75 8.49
N LEU A 27 5.40 -4.20 7.24
CA LEU A 27 4.29 -4.36 6.32
C LEU A 27 3.31 -5.43 6.79
N MET A 28 3.82 -6.58 7.24
CA MET A 28 2.96 -7.67 7.70
C MET A 28 2.12 -7.26 8.90
N ASP A 29 2.69 -6.54 9.84
CA ASP A 29 1.97 -6.02 11.00
C ASP A 29 0.84 -5.09 10.57
N ARG A 30 1.09 -4.23 9.60
CA ARG A 30 0.07 -3.32 9.10
C ARG A 30 -1.04 -4.06 8.36
N ILE A 31 -0.71 -5.07 7.56
CA ILE A 31 -1.69 -5.87 6.84
C ILE A 31 -2.60 -6.61 7.82
N GLN A 32 -2.02 -7.19 8.87
CA GLN A 32 -2.77 -8.00 9.84
C GLN A 32 -3.56 -7.18 10.85
N LYS A 33 -3.22 -5.91 11.01
CA LYS A 33 -3.88 -5.02 11.96
C LYS A 33 -5.34 -4.73 11.59
N GLU A 34 -5.63 -4.72 10.31
CA GLU A 34 -6.97 -4.44 9.80
C GLU A 34 -7.46 -5.59 8.92
N ASP A 35 -8.66 -6.09 9.20
CA ASP A 35 -9.27 -7.17 8.44
C ASP A 35 -10.00 -6.61 7.21
N LYS A 36 -9.23 -6.06 6.29
CA LYS A 36 -9.74 -5.52 5.03
C LYS A 36 -8.67 -5.64 3.95
N PRO A 37 -9.04 -5.54 2.66
CA PRO A 37 -8.07 -5.54 1.58
C PRO A 37 -7.09 -4.37 1.68
N HIS A 38 -5.85 -4.64 1.33
CA HIS A 38 -4.79 -3.64 1.28
C HIS A 38 -4.22 -3.52 -0.13
N VAL A 39 -3.78 -2.33 -0.47
CA VAL A 39 -3.13 -2.05 -1.77
C VAL A 39 -1.72 -1.55 -1.50
N PHE A 40 -0.74 -2.23 -2.08
CA PHE A 40 0.67 -1.93 -1.95
C PHE A 40 1.28 -1.63 -3.31
N THR A 41 2.00 -0.53 -3.40
CA THR A 41 2.70 -0.13 -4.62
C THR A 41 4.16 -0.59 -4.56
N ILE A 42 4.60 -1.29 -5.59
CA ILE A 42 5.99 -1.70 -5.73
C ILE A 42 6.65 -0.97 -6.90
N HIS A 43 7.97 -0.90 -6.87
CA HIS A 43 8.76 -0.24 -7.89
C HIS A 43 9.80 -1.21 -8.44
N ALA A 44 9.97 -1.25 -9.76
CA ALA A 44 10.87 -2.19 -10.40
C ALA A 44 12.32 -2.10 -9.88
N GLU A 45 12.80 -0.88 -9.62
CA GLU A 45 14.16 -0.66 -9.12
C GLU A 45 14.34 -1.03 -7.65
N VAL A 46 13.28 -1.09 -6.86
CA VAL A 46 13.34 -1.45 -5.44
C VAL A 46 13.07 -2.94 -5.28
N GLU A 47 11.83 -3.36 -5.40
CA GLU A 47 11.41 -4.75 -5.18
C GLU A 47 11.85 -5.66 -6.32
N GLY A 48 12.13 -5.11 -7.50
CA GLY A 48 12.58 -5.90 -8.65
C GLY A 48 14.09 -6.03 -8.76
N ILE A 49 14.88 -5.14 -8.15
CA ILE A 49 16.35 -5.13 -8.29
C ILE A 49 17.04 -5.05 -6.94
N ALA A 50 16.99 -3.87 -6.28
CA ALA A 50 17.80 -3.61 -5.09
C ALA A 50 17.42 -4.50 -3.89
N PHE A 51 16.14 -4.79 -3.73
CA PHE A 51 15.61 -5.56 -2.60
C PHE A 51 14.76 -6.74 -3.06
N ALA A 52 15.14 -7.36 -4.19
CA ALA A 52 14.40 -8.48 -4.76
C ALA A 52 14.31 -9.68 -3.82
N GLU A 53 15.38 -9.98 -3.08
CA GLU A 53 15.41 -11.10 -2.13
C GLU A 53 14.44 -10.84 -0.96
N MET A 54 14.39 -9.62 -0.45
CA MET A 54 13.47 -9.25 0.62
C MET A 54 12.02 -9.31 0.14
N PHE A 55 11.77 -8.92 -1.09
CA PHE A 55 10.43 -9.01 -1.67
C PHE A 55 10.00 -10.47 -1.83
N ASP A 56 10.90 -11.34 -2.29
CA ASP A 56 10.63 -12.77 -2.38
C ASP A 56 10.29 -13.35 -1.00
N THR A 57 11.04 -12.96 0.02
CA THR A 57 10.77 -13.37 1.40
C THR A 57 9.41 -12.87 1.87
N LEU A 58 9.03 -11.65 1.52
CA LEU A 58 7.72 -11.09 1.86
C LEU A 58 6.59 -11.92 1.24
N LEU A 59 6.72 -12.29 -0.03
CA LEU A 59 5.73 -13.11 -0.71
C LEU A 59 5.61 -14.50 -0.07
N THR A 60 6.73 -15.11 0.28
CA THR A 60 6.74 -16.41 0.95
C THR A 60 6.08 -16.33 2.34
N GLN A 61 6.38 -15.29 3.09
CA GLN A 61 5.79 -15.07 4.40
C GLN A 61 4.29 -14.83 4.31
N ALA A 62 3.86 -14.05 3.32
CA ALA A 62 2.43 -13.80 3.09
C ALA A 62 1.68 -15.09 2.79
N GLU A 63 2.27 -15.98 2.00
CA GLU A 63 1.68 -17.28 1.70
C GLU A 63 1.52 -18.13 2.97
N LYS A 64 2.53 -18.15 3.84
CA LYS A 64 2.48 -18.89 5.11
C LYS A 64 1.44 -18.34 6.07
N GLU A 65 1.17 -17.06 6.02
CA GLU A 65 0.19 -16.40 6.90
C GLU A 65 -1.18 -16.27 6.26
N ASP A 66 -1.40 -17.00 5.19
CA ASP A 66 -2.69 -17.09 4.50
C ASP A 66 -3.19 -15.75 3.94
N ILE A 67 -2.26 -14.91 3.48
CA ILE A 67 -2.57 -13.66 2.82
C ILE A 67 -2.63 -13.92 1.32
N HIS A 68 -3.76 -13.59 0.71
CA HIS A 68 -3.99 -13.84 -0.71
C HIS A 68 -3.80 -12.58 -1.53
N PHE A 69 -3.11 -12.72 -2.66
CA PHE A 69 -2.93 -11.65 -3.62
C PHE A 69 -4.03 -11.73 -4.68
N CYS A 70 -4.55 -10.58 -5.07
CA CYS A 70 -5.57 -10.51 -6.10
C CYS A 70 -5.31 -9.31 -7.00
N THR A 71 -6.00 -9.25 -8.12
CA THR A 71 -5.93 -8.10 -9.02
C THR A 71 -6.75 -6.95 -8.46
N LEU A 72 -6.44 -5.73 -8.90
CA LEU A 72 -7.19 -4.54 -8.49
C LEU A 72 -8.67 -4.66 -8.93
N SER A 73 -8.92 -5.25 -10.08
CA SER A 73 -10.29 -5.41 -10.57
C SER A 73 -11.15 -6.27 -9.65
N GLU A 74 -10.56 -7.23 -8.95
CA GLU A 74 -11.28 -8.08 -7.99
C GLU A 74 -11.71 -7.33 -6.74
N LEU A 75 -11.13 -6.16 -6.48
CA LEU A 75 -11.51 -5.30 -5.36
C LEU A 75 -12.67 -4.37 -5.70
N LEU A 76 -13.07 -4.29 -6.95
CA LEU A 76 -14.13 -3.39 -7.37
C LEU A 76 -15.52 -3.95 -7.03
N PRO A 77 -16.45 -3.09 -6.55
CA PRO A 77 -17.82 -3.52 -6.37
C PRO A 77 -18.52 -3.76 -7.71
N HIS A 78 -19.57 -4.55 -7.69
CA HIS A 78 -20.38 -4.81 -8.90
C HIS A 78 -21.04 -3.55 -9.44
N ASP A 79 -21.41 -2.62 -8.55
CA ASP A 79 -22.06 -1.37 -8.93
C ASP A 79 -21.21 -0.19 -8.46
N CYS A 80 -20.55 0.47 -9.42
CA CYS A 80 -19.70 1.63 -9.15
C CYS A 80 -20.48 2.86 -8.68
N ASN A 81 -21.78 2.90 -8.92
CA ASN A 81 -22.63 4.01 -8.46
C ASN A 81 -22.83 4.01 -6.94
N MET A 82 -22.52 2.89 -6.28
CA MET A 82 -22.60 2.78 -4.84
C MET A 82 -21.34 3.27 -4.12
N LEU A 83 -20.31 3.67 -4.89
CA LEU A 83 -19.06 4.14 -4.31
C LEU A 83 -19.21 5.58 -3.77
N PRO A 84 -18.56 5.88 -2.65
CA PRO A 84 -18.54 7.26 -2.16
C PRO A 84 -17.78 8.16 -3.13
N VAL A 85 -18.23 9.41 -3.21
CA VAL A 85 -17.57 10.44 -4.02
C VAL A 85 -16.60 11.19 -3.13
N GLY A 86 -15.36 11.32 -3.58
CA GLY A 86 -14.33 12.08 -2.88
C GLY A 86 -13.74 13.16 -3.76
N LYS A 87 -12.95 14.02 -3.14
CA LYS A 87 -12.17 15.04 -3.83
C LYS A 87 -10.71 14.75 -3.71
N VAL A 88 -9.95 15.05 -4.77
CA VAL A 88 -8.50 14.99 -4.71
C VAL A 88 -8.00 16.34 -4.18
N ILE A 89 -7.28 16.32 -3.08
CA ILE A 89 -6.72 17.51 -2.46
C ILE A 89 -5.20 17.39 -2.42
N ARG A 90 -4.52 18.54 -2.36
CA ARG A 90 -3.07 18.60 -2.24
C ARG A 90 -2.65 18.23 -0.81
N GLY A 91 -1.61 17.42 -0.69
CA GLY A 91 -1.06 17.05 0.61
C GLY A 91 0.40 16.71 0.53
N GLU A 92 1.00 16.46 1.69
CA GLU A 92 2.42 16.13 1.81
C GLU A 92 2.59 14.89 2.69
N ILE A 93 3.58 14.07 2.36
CA ILE A 93 3.99 12.93 3.19
C ILE A 93 5.37 13.25 3.76
N PRO A 94 5.56 13.15 5.08
CA PRO A 94 6.87 13.36 5.68
C PRO A 94 7.96 12.49 5.02
N GLY A 95 9.06 13.10 4.61
CA GLY A 95 10.16 12.40 3.96
C GLY A 95 10.07 12.32 2.45
N ARG A 96 8.93 12.65 1.88
CA ARG A 96 8.76 12.70 0.44
C ARG A 96 8.83 14.15 -0.02
N GLU A 97 9.63 14.40 -1.04
CA GLU A 97 9.77 15.73 -1.62
C GLU A 97 8.56 16.08 -2.46
N GLY A 98 8.11 17.34 -2.35
CA GLY A 98 6.97 17.84 -3.12
C GLY A 98 5.63 17.52 -2.45
N TRP A 99 4.58 17.60 -3.25
CA TRP A 99 3.21 17.33 -2.80
C TRP A 99 2.58 16.23 -3.64
N LEU A 100 1.50 15.65 -3.12
CA LEU A 100 0.71 14.67 -3.87
C LEU A 100 -0.77 14.90 -3.64
N GLY A 101 -1.59 14.22 -4.47
CA GLY A 101 -3.02 14.27 -4.33
C GLY A 101 -3.50 13.28 -3.28
N TYR A 102 -4.34 13.74 -2.37
CA TYR A 102 -5.05 12.89 -1.42
C TYR A 102 -6.51 12.83 -1.77
N GLN A 103 -7.12 11.70 -1.47
CA GLN A 103 -8.56 11.58 -1.55
C GLN A 103 -9.16 12.06 -0.23
N LYS A 104 -10.08 13.03 -0.33
CA LYS A 104 -10.88 13.50 0.79
C LYS A 104 -12.32 13.10 0.54
N GLU A 105 -12.95 12.47 1.50
CA GLU A 105 -14.35 12.10 1.38
C GLU A 105 -15.24 13.34 1.31
N SER A 106 -16.30 13.24 0.50
CA SER A 106 -17.30 14.30 0.44
C SER A 106 -18.17 14.26 1.69
N THR A 107 -18.36 15.41 2.32
CA THR A 107 -19.15 15.56 3.54
C THR A 107 -20.60 15.98 3.29
N THR A 108 -21.07 15.84 2.07
CA THR A 108 -22.47 16.20 1.74
C THR A 108 -23.46 15.20 2.30
#